data_bd703f4ca4fc4a03fed9697e6b064096
#
_entry.id   bd703f4ca4fc4a03fed9697e6b064096
#
_cell.length_a   1.000
_cell.length_b   1.000
_cell.length_c   1.000
_cell.angle_alpha   90.00
_cell.angle_beta   90.00
_cell.angle_gamma   90.00
#
_symmetry.space_group_name_H-M   'P 1'
#
loop_
_entity.id
_entity.type
_entity.pdbx_description
1 polymer ?
#
loop_
_entity_poly.entity_id
_entity_poly.type
_entity_poly.pdbx_seq_one_letter_code
_entity_poly.pdbx_strand_id
1 'polypeptide(L)'
;MMTRNETGNRPEQGRLFNPFLKDIIDRNHPMVRLADSIDWKNFEDALAPSFCDGNGRPSIPVRMMVGMHYLKHMADVSDEDVLAGWLENPYWQYFTGGVHFEHEIPFDSSSMTRWRRRI
;
A
#
# COMPACT_ATOMS: atom_id res chain seq x y z
N MET A 1 6.82 -0.78 -33.38
CA MET A 1 6.87 -0.99 -32.69
C MET A 1 6.74 -1.59 -31.81
N MET A 2 6.88 -1.74 -32.01
CA MET A 2 6.84 -2.20 -31.16
C MET A 2 6.54 -2.66 -30.28
N THR A 3 6.36 -2.90 -30.35
CA THR A 3 6.06 -3.30 -29.58
C THR A 3 5.87 -3.62 -28.62
N ARG A 4 5.75 -3.41 -28.67
CA ARG A 4 5.69 -3.60 -27.74
C ARG A 4 5.13 -4.12 -26.89
N ASN A 5 4.67 -4.14 -26.99
CA ASN A 5 4.07 -4.52 -26.20
C ASN A 5 3.93 -5.49 -25.77
N GLU A 6 3.91 -5.54 -26.18
CA GLU A 6 3.69 -6.56 -25.86
C GLU A 6 4.33 -7.24 -25.06
N THR A 7 4.88 -7.21 -25.08
CA THR A 7 5.54 -7.72 -24.34
C THR A 7 5.25 -7.86 -23.01
N GLY A 8 4.86 -7.16 -22.46
CA GLY A 8 4.87 -7.14 -21.14
C GLY A 8 3.85 -7.79 -20.39
N ASN A 9 3.50 -8.84 -20.76
CA ASN A 9 2.45 -9.50 -20.05
C ASN A 9 2.93 -10.27 -18.85
N ARG A 10 4.21 -10.40 -18.63
CA ARG A 10 4.71 -11.03 -17.44
C ARG A 10 4.61 -10.07 -16.27
N PRO A 11 4.20 -10.57 -15.10
CA PRO A 11 3.98 -9.66 -13.97
C PRO A 11 5.21 -8.87 -13.55
N GLU A 12 6.37 -9.48 -13.56
CA GLU A 12 7.58 -8.75 -13.17
C GLU A 12 7.88 -7.65 -14.15
N GLN A 13 7.71 -7.92 -15.43
CA GLN A 13 7.96 -6.89 -16.42
C GLN A 13 6.98 -5.75 -16.31
N GLY A 14 5.72 -6.07 -16.03
CA GLY A 14 4.73 -5.04 -15.84
C GLY A 14 5.10 -4.14 -14.70
N ARG A 15 5.58 -4.72 -13.62
CA ARG A 15 5.97 -3.95 -12.47
C ARG A 15 7.15 -3.04 -12.76
N LEU A 16 8.12 -3.55 -13.50
CA LEU A 16 9.30 -2.76 -13.84
C LEU A 16 8.96 -1.54 -14.67
N PHE A 17 7.88 -1.58 -15.42
CA PHE A 17 7.52 -0.47 -16.27
C PHE A 17 6.44 0.42 -15.67
N ASN A 18 5.96 0.10 -14.47
CA ASN A 18 5.04 1.00 -13.80
C ASN A 18 5.77 2.26 -13.38
N PRO A 19 5.11 3.41 -13.49
CA PRO A 19 5.79 4.65 -13.11
C PRO A 19 6.06 4.68 -11.62
N PHE A 20 7.12 5.41 -11.26
CA PHE A 20 7.38 5.69 -9.86
C PHE A 20 6.32 6.66 -9.35
N LEU A 21 5.83 6.39 -8.15
CA LEU A 21 4.84 7.29 -7.55
C LEU A 21 5.40 8.70 -7.40
N LYS A 22 6.68 8.82 -7.02
CA LYS A 22 7.27 10.13 -6.82
C LYS A 22 7.24 10.99 -8.08
N ASP A 23 7.12 10.37 -9.25
CA ASP A 23 7.13 11.10 -10.51
C ASP A 23 5.74 11.57 -10.93
N ILE A 24 4.69 11.05 -10.32
CA ILE A 24 3.33 11.40 -10.71
C ILE A 24 2.54 12.08 -9.61
N ILE A 25 3.05 12.14 -8.40
CA ILE A 25 2.36 12.81 -7.30
C ILE A 25 2.91 14.23 -7.12
N ASP A 26 2.07 15.08 -6.55
CA ASP A 26 2.47 16.44 -6.19
C ASP A 26 3.03 16.39 -4.77
N ARG A 27 4.30 16.76 -4.61
CA ARG A 27 4.97 16.69 -3.31
C ARG A 27 4.34 17.62 -2.28
N ASN A 28 3.58 18.59 -2.73
CA ASN A 28 2.91 19.51 -1.81
C ASN A 28 1.50 19.07 -1.46
N HIS A 29 1.05 17.97 -2.00
CA HIS A 29 -0.28 17.46 -1.69
C HIS A 29 -0.36 17.12 -0.20
N PRO A 30 -1.49 17.47 0.47
CA PRO A 30 -1.61 17.20 1.90
C PRO A 30 -1.36 15.75 2.29
N MET A 31 -1.74 14.81 1.44
CA MET A 31 -1.55 13.40 1.72
C MET A 31 -0.08 13.03 1.74
N VAL A 32 0.70 13.60 0.83
CA VAL A 32 2.15 13.37 0.79
C VAL A 32 2.79 13.94 2.03
N ARG A 33 2.39 15.15 2.40
CA ARG A 33 2.94 15.80 3.58
C ARG A 33 2.61 15.03 4.84
N LEU A 34 1.40 14.52 4.93
CA LEU A 34 1.01 13.69 6.06
C LEU A 34 1.84 12.41 6.10
N ALA A 35 2.00 11.74 4.96
CA ALA A 35 2.78 10.51 4.90
C ALA A 35 4.20 10.74 5.36
N ASP A 36 4.80 11.84 4.93
CA ASP A 36 6.19 12.15 5.26
C ASP A 36 6.35 12.57 6.71
N SER A 37 5.28 12.98 7.38
CA SER A 37 5.37 13.45 8.76
C SER A 37 5.14 12.35 9.79
N ILE A 38 4.59 11.22 9.38
CA ILE A 38 4.29 10.13 10.30
C ILE A 38 5.57 9.32 10.55
N ASP A 39 5.79 8.97 11.81
CA ASP A 39 6.90 8.09 12.17
C ASP A 39 6.49 6.64 11.98
N TRP A 40 6.60 6.18 10.76
CA TRP A 40 6.17 4.81 10.42
C TRP A 40 6.99 3.76 11.14
N LYS A 41 8.28 4.06 11.38
CA LYS A 41 9.12 3.10 12.07
C LYS A 41 8.64 2.85 13.49
N ASN A 42 8.11 3.87 14.12
CA ASN A 42 7.56 3.72 15.46
C ASN A 42 6.39 2.74 15.45
N PHE A 43 5.53 2.83 14.45
CA PHE A 43 4.44 1.87 14.31
C PHE A 43 4.96 0.47 14.06
N GLU A 44 5.97 0.36 13.19
CA GLU A 44 6.54 -0.94 12.87
C GLU A 44 7.13 -1.58 14.11
N ASP A 45 7.86 -0.82 14.90
CA ASP A 45 8.47 -1.33 16.11
C ASP A 45 7.43 -1.74 17.15
N ALA A 46 6.39 -0.94 17.29
CA ALA A 46 5.36 -1.21 18.29
C ALA A 46 4.52 -2.43 17.94
N LEU A 47 4.29 -2.66 16.66
CA LEU A 47 3.39 -3.73 16.23
C LEU A 47 4.10 -5.00 15.78
N ALA A 48 5.42 -4.94 15.58
CA ALA A 48 6.15 -6.10 15.10
C ALA A 48 5.93 -7.34 15.93
N PRO A 49 5.93 -7.28 17.27
CA PRO A 49 5.72 -8.49 18.06
C PRO A 49 4.41 -9.19 17.79
N SER A 50 3.40 -8.45 17.33
CA SER A 50 2.10 -9.05 17.03
C SER A 50 2.07 -9.76 15.68
N PHE A 51 3.00 -9.44 14.78
CA PHE A 51 2.95 -9.91 13.41
C PHE A 51 4.20 -10.63 12.94
N CYS A 52 5.24 -10.67 13.74
CA CYS A 52 6.42 -11.48 13.47
C CYS A 52 6.34 -12.72 14.32
N ASP A 53 5.45 -13.60 13.96
CA ASP A 53 5.30 -14.78 14.78
C ASP A 53 6.32 -15.82 14.37
N GLY A 54 6.22 -16.97 14.95
CA GLY A 54 7.23 -17.97 14.82
C GLY A 54 7.39 -18.59 13.45
N ASN A 55 6.46 -18.38 12.55
CA ASN A 55 6.65 -19.02 11.25
C ASN A 55 7.52 -18.19 10.30
N GLY A 56 7.90 -17.01 10.71
CA GLY A 56 8.89 -16.26 9.97
C GLY A 56 8.48 -15.79 8.59
N ARG A 57 7.25 -15.96 8.22
CA ARG A 57 6.81 -15.56 6.91
C ARG A 57 6.61 -14.06 6.87
N PRO A 58 7.10 -13.44 5.81
CA PRO A 58 6.81 -12.03 5.66
C PRO A 58 5.33 -11.87 5.47
N SER A 59 4.75 -11.02 6.21
CA SER A 59 3.36 -10.71 6.02
C SER A 59 3.27 -9.33 5.39
N ILE A 60 2.08 -8.80 5.36
CA ILE A 60 1.85 -7.48 4.82
C ILE A 60 2.62 -6.49 5.67
N PRO A 61 3.35 -5.56 5.03
CA PRO A 61 4.10 -4.56 5.80
C PRO A 61 3.20 -3.78 6.75
N VAL A 62 3.73 -3.50 7.92
CA VAL A 62 2.97 -2.77 8.94
C VAL A 62 2.50 -1.42 8.41
N ARG A 63 3.39 -0.69 7.71
CA ARG A 63 3.01 0.60 7.17
C ARG A 63 1.80 0.49 6.24
N MET A 64 1.79 -0.53 5.40
CA MET A 64 0.67 -0.70 4.48
C MET A 64 -0.63 -0.96 5.24
N MET A 65 -0.58 -1.82 6.25
CA MET A 65 -1.78 -2.16 6.98
C MET A 65 -2.28 -1.00 7.83
N VAL A 66 -1.38 -0.33 8.53
CA VAL A 66 -1.75 0.85 9.32
C VAL A 66 -2.28 1.95 8.40
N GLY A 67 -1.57 2.18 7.30
CA GLY A 67 -1.99 3.20 6.35
C GLY A 67 -3.35 2.91 5.74
N MET A 68 -3.59 1.66 5.40
CA MET A 68 -4.87 1.28 4.81
C MET A 68 -6.02 1.50 5.79
N HIS A 69 -5.82 1.18 7.06
CA HIS A 69 -6.84 1.41 8.08
C HIS A 69 -7.07 2.90 8.29
N TYR A 70 -6.01 3.69 8.25
CA TYR A 70 -6.16 5.14 8.36
C TYR A 70 -7.00 5.68 7.20
N LEU A 71 -6.69 5.24 5.99
CA LEU A 71 -7.43 5.69 4.81
C LEU A 71 -8.90 5.26 4.88
N LYS A 72 -9.14 4.06 5.35
CA LYS A 72 -10.49 3.56 5.51
C LYS A 72 -11.31 4.47 6.41
N HIS A 73 -10.74 4.83 7.55
CA HIS A 73 -11.45 5.70 8.50
C HIS A 73 -11.58 7.13 7.99
N MET A 74 -10.53 7.62 7.34
CA MET A 74 -10.57 8.96 6.79
C MET A 74 -11.65 9.12 5.74
N ALA A 75 -11.78 8.12 4.87
CA ALA A 75 -12.74 8.15 3.79
C ALA A 75 -14.11 7.60 4.19
N ASP A 76 -14.18 6.97 5.35
CA ASP A 76 -15.43 6.41 5.88
C ASP A 76 -16.02 5.37 4.92
N VAL A 77 -15.22 4.39 4.59
CA VAL A 77 -15.61 3.34 3.64
C VAL A 77 -15.34 1.96 4.23
N SER A 78 -15.79 0.94 3.52
CA SER A 78 -15.55 -0.44 3.92
C SER A 78 -14.14 -0.88 3.59
N ASP A 79 -13.76 -2.07 4.07
CA ASP A 79 -12.47 -2.65 3.73
C ASP A 79 -12.33 -2.85 2.22
N GLU A 80 -13.38 -3.35 1.58
CA GLU A 80 -13.34 -3.55 0.14
C GLU A 80 -13.22 -2.23 -0.61
N ASP A 81 -13.95 -1.23 -0.13
CA ASP A 81 -13.96 0.06 -0.82
C ASP A 81 -12.66 0.81 -0.67
N VAL A 82 -12.00 0.70 0.49
CA VAL A 82 -10.71 1.37 0.63
C VAL A 82 -9.67 0.74 -0.29
N LEU A 83 -9.71 -0.57 -0.45
CA LEU A 83 -8.79 -1.24 -1.36
C LEU A 83 -9.05 -0.83 -2.80
N ALA A 84 -10.33 -0.74 -3.19
CA ALA A 84 -10.67 -0.30 -4.53
C ALA A 84 -10.22 1.14 -4.77
N GLY A 85 -10.39 2.00 -3.79
CA GLY A 85 -9.94 3.39 -3.91
C GLY A 85 -8.42 3.50 -3.97
N TRP A 86 -7.73 2.67 -3.19
CA TRP A 86 -6.28 2.64 -3.18
C TRP A 86 -5.73 2.31 -4.57
N LEU A 87 -6.40 1.41 -5.26
CA LEU A 87 -5.94 0.97 -6.57
C LEU A 87 -5.93 2.11 -7.58
N GLU A 88 -6.80 3.09 -7.42
CA GLU A 88 -6.94 4.18 -8.37
C GLU A 88 -6.25 5.46 -7.91
N ASN A 89 -5.70 5.48 -6.72
CA ASN A 89 -5.24 6.73 -6.11
C ASN A 89 -3.76 6.66 -5.79
N PRO A 90 -2.90 7.32 -6.59
CA PRO A 90 -1.47 7.27 -6.34
C PRO A 90 -1.06 7.86 -4.99
N TYR A 91 -1.82 8.83 -4.47
CA TYR A 91 -1.50 9.39 -3.17
C TYR A 91 -1.76 8.40 -2.05
N TRP A 92 -2.80 7.59 -2.18
CA TRP A 92 -3.07 6.54 -1.20
C TRP A 92 -2.00 5.47 -1.26
N GLN A 93 -1.55 5.13 -2.47
CA GLN A 93 -0.48 4.16 -2.61
C GLN A 93 0.81 4.68 -1.99
N TYR A 94 1.11 5.96 -2.19
CA TYR A 94 2.29 6.56 -1.58
C TYR A 94 2.17 6.55 -0.06
N PHE A 95 0.99 6.89 0.45
CA PHE A 95 0.77 6.93 1.89
C PHE A 95 1.06 5.58 2.56
N THR A 96 0.72 4.51 1.89
CA THR A 96 0.93 3.16 2.42
C THR A 96 2.32 2.60 2.12
N GLY A 97 3.21 3.41 1.59
CA GLY A 97 4.59 3.01 1.39
C GLY A 97 4.92 2.54 -0.02
N GLY A 98 4.04 2.79 -0.97
CA GLY A 98 4.28 2.35 -2.34
C GLY A 98 5.41 3.10 -2.99
N VAL A 99 6.07 2.44 -3.93
CA VAL A 99 7.15 3.03 -4.72
C VAL A 99 6.72 3.18 -6.16
N HIS A 100 6.09 2.17 -6.70
CA HIS A 100 5.55 2.20 -8.06
C HIS A 100 4.04 2.25 -7.99
N PHE A 101 3.42 2.79 -9.04
CA PHE A 101 1.96 2.79 -9.12
C PHE A 101 1.49 1.39 -9.46
N GLU A 102 0.78 0.77 -8.55
CA GLU A 102 0.35 -0.62 -8.69
C GLU A 102 -1.02 -0.69 -9.34
N HIS A 103 -1.22 -1.77 -10.10
CA HIS A 103 -2.50 -2.00 -10.78
C HIS A 103 -3.26 -3.19 -10.21
N GLU A 104 -2.79 -3.71 -9.08
CA GLU A 104 -3.44 -4.85 -8.43
C GLU A 104 -3.58 -4.56 -6.95
N ILE A 105 -4.66 -5.08 -6.37
CA ILE A 105 -4.89 -4.92 -4.95
C ILE A 105 -3.80 -5.68 -4.19
N PRO A 106 -3.25 -5.08 -3.13
CA PRO A 106 -2.09 -5.70 -2.46
C PRO A 106 -2.46 -6.93 -1.63
N PHE A 107 -3.71 -7.06 -1.22
CA PHE A 107 -4.14 -8.20 -0.42
C PHE A 107 -5.65 -8.22 -0.39
N ASP A 108 -6.19 -9.34 0.09
CA ASP A 108 -7.63 -9.51 0.19
C ASP A 108 -8.18 -8.74 1.39
N SER A 109 -9.40 -8.26 1.28
CA SER A 109 -10.01 -7.47 2.36
C SER A 109 -10.11 -8.25 3.66
N SER A 110 -10.21 -9.57 3.60
CA SER A 110 -10.25 -10.38 4.81
C SER A 110 -8.96 -10.27 5.62
N SER A 111 -7.86 -9.89 4.97
CA SER A 111 -6.60 -9.67 5.69
C SER A 111 -6.72 -8.52 6.66
N MET A 112 -7.49 -7.49 6.32
CA MET A 112 -7.69 -6.37 7.23
C MET A 112 -8.45 -6.82 8.49
N THR A 113 -9.46 -7.65 8.30
CA THR A 113 -10.20 -8.19 9.43
C THR A 113 -9.30 -9.02 10.34
N ARG A 114 -8.50 -9.90 9.76
CA ARG A 114 -7.60 -10.73 10.53
C ARG A 114 -6.56 -9.89 11.28
N TRP A 115 -6.08 -8.85 10.62
CA TRP A 115 -5.10 -7.98 11.23
C TRP A 115 -5.67 -7.29 12.47
N ARG A 116 -6.90 -6.80 12.38
CA ARG A 116 -7.52 -6.13 13.52
C ARG A 116 -7.69 -7.06 14.71
N ARG A 117 -7.86 -8.35 14.46
CA ARG A 117 -8.03 -9.31 15.55
C ARG A 117 -6.72 -9.61 16.28
N ARG A 118 -5.59 -9.34 15.64
CA ARG A 118 -4.30 -9.65 16.26
C ARG A 118 -3.81 -8.56 17.19
N ILE A 119 -4.32 -7.39 17.04
CA ILE A 119 -3.93 -6.31 17.92
C ILE A 119 -5.05 -6.04 18.96
#